data_f89dcfe92c1d55ae8ba22859f6c34274
#
_entry.id   f89dcfe92c1d55ae8ba22859f6c34274
#
_cell.length_a   1.000
_cell.length_b   1.000
_cell.length_c   1.000
_cell.angle_alpha   90.00
_cell.angle_beta   90.00
_cell.angle_gamma   90.00
#
_symmetry.space_group_name_H-M   'P 1'
#
loop_
_entity.id
_entity.type
_entity.pdbx_description
1 polymer ?
#
loop_
_entity_poly.entity_id
_entity_poly.type
_entity_poly.pdbx_seq_one_letter_code
_entity_poly.pdbx_strand_id
1 'polypeptide(L)'
;MTEHITTSAGDRVAFDHHLAADPTDDVVPVVFVAGAGPHRGSDQVTTETARLLADLGVPSVVHDRVGRGESPADAPIHLDRELAALAALIETAGGRAILCGHSSGCTIALAAAVGGLPVTALALWEAPLGQGAEPTRDWWARTAKQIAAGDREGALATYMEDMPAEFLEAAKAAPDYPATVAAVVSYGPDGESLVWAESQPLSVLLRDLDIPVVAAVGAETFPGMPEAADAIAAATDGRSIVVDGAWHSWEPRAMASVLADLARVTAEK
;
A
#
# COMPACT_ATOMS: atom_id res chain seq x y z
N MET A 1 -13.64 0.01 -16.41
CA MET A 1 -13.22 -1.01 -17.42
C MET A 1 -11.78 -1.34 -17.11
N THR A 2 -11.46 -2.64 -16.97
CA THR A 2 -10.09 -3.06 -16.65
C THR A 2 -9.14 -2.78 -17.83
N GLU A 3 -8.09 -2.06 -17.55
CA GLU A 3 -6.98 -1.75 -18.44
C GLU A 3 -5.74 -2.54 -18.02
N HIS A 4 -4.73 -2.57 -18.88
CA HIS A 4 -3.48 -3.28 -18.59
C HIS A 4 -2.30 -2.47 -19.09
N ILE A 5 -1.22 -2.46 -18.29
CA ILE A 5 0.09 -1.92 -18.69
C ILE A 5 1.14 -3.02 -18.65
N THR A 6 2.23 -2.83 -19.37
CA THR A 6 3.44 -3.64 -19.23
C THR A 6 4.52 -2.81 -18.54
N THR A 7 5.07 -3.32 -17.47
CA THR A 7 6.12 -2.64 -16.69
C THR A 7 7.48 -2.77 -17.36
N SER A 8 8.46 -1.97 -16.92
CA SER A 8 9.86 -2.10 -17.34
C SER A 8 10.49 -3.44 -16.93
N ALA A 9 9.92 -4.10 -15.90
CA ALA A 9 10.31 -5.45 -15.48
C ALA A 9 9.66 -6.57 -16.33
N GLY A 10 8.75 -6.21 -17.26
CA GLY A 10 8.07 -7.15 -18.15
C GLY A 10 6.75 -7.70 -17.57
N ASP A 11 6.33 -7.26 -16.41
CA ASP A 11 5.08 -7.67 -15.78
C ASP A 11 3.88 -6.99 -16.45
N ARG A 12 2.79 -7.75 -16.60
CA ARG A 12 1.50 -7.21 -17.02
C ARG A 12 0.66 -6.89 -15.80
N VAL A 13 0.31 -5.62 -15.61
CA VAL A 13 -0.46 -5.12 -14.46
C VAL A 13 -1.84 -4.67 -14.91
N ALA A 14 -2.87 -5.20 -14.25
CA ALA A 14 -4.27 -4.84 -14.44
C ALA A 14 -4.66 -3.70 -13.50
N PHE A 15 -5.41 -2.73 -14.01
CA PHE A 15 -5.86 -1.59 -13.22
C PHE A 15 -7.20 -1.03 -13.72
N ASP A 16 -7.87 -0.26 -12.88
CA ASP A 16 -9.04 0.54 -13.24
C ASP A 16 -8.76 2.02 -13.00
N HIS A 17 -9.09 2.85 -13.98
CA HIS A 17 -9.18 4.29 -13.80
C HIS A 17 -10.54 4.68 -13.25
N HIS A 18 -10.53 5.49 -12.20
CA HIS A 18 -11.68 6.22 -11.69
C HIS A 18 -11.52 7.69 -12.07
N LEU A 19 -12.11 8.07 -13.20
CA LEU A 19 -11.99 9.41 -13.75
C LEU A 19 -12.99 10.35 -13.10
N ALA A 20 -12.56 11.57 -12.78
CA ALA A 20 -13.46 12.64 -12.39
C ALA A 20 -14.33 13.07 -13.57
N ALA A 21 -15.59 13.45 -13.32
CA ALA A 21 -16.52 13.89 -14.37
C ALA A 21 -16.05 15.18 -15.05
N ASP A 22 -15.48 16.11 -14.26
CA ASP A 22 -14.93 17.38 -14.72
C ASP A 22 -13.49 17.53 -14.18
N PRO A 23 -12.50 16.81 -14.75
CA PRO A 23 -11.14 16.94 -14.29
C PRO A 23 -10.60 18.33 -14.62
N THR A 24 -9.99 18.99 -13.63
CA THR A 24 -9.17 20.17 -13.88
C THR A 24 -7.75 19.70 -14.18
N ASP A 25 -7.07 20.34 -15.13
CA ASP A 25 -5.74 19.92 -15.63
C ASP A 25 -4.65 19.89 -14.54
N ASP A 26 -4.88 20.54 -13.40
CA ASP A 26 -3.92 20.68 -12.31
C ASP A 26 -4.09 19.65 -11.18
N VAL A 27 -5.16 18.84 -11.17
CA VAL A 27 -5.42 17.88 -10.08
C VAL A 27 -4.51 16.67 -10.21
N VAL A 28 -3.75 16.41 -9.15
CA VAL A 28 -2.86 15.25 -9.08
C VAL A 28 -3.67 13.97 -8.78
N PRO A 29 -3.55 12.92 -9.61
CA PRO A 29 -4.26 11.67 -9.39
C PRO A 29 -3.72 10.89 -8.18
N VAL A 30 -4.57 10.02 -7.62
CA VAL A 30 -4.20 9.10 -6.55
C VAL A 30 -3.98 7.70 -7.11
N VAL A 31 -2.85 7.05 -6.77
CA VAL A 31 -2.61 5.63 -7.01
C VAL A 31 -2.68 4.90 -5.67
N PHE A 32 -3.62 3.95 -5.55
CA PHE A 32 -3.77 3.15 -4.34
C PHE A 32 -2.79 1.97 -4.34
N VAL A 33 -2.08 1.79 -3.22
CA VAL A 33 -1.10 0.71 -3.00
C VAL A 33 -1.62 -0.18 -1.89
N ALA A 34 -2.25 -1.29 -2.24
CA ALA A 34 -2.82 -2.23 -1.28
C ALA A 34 -1.74 -2.90 -0.41
N GLY A 35 -2.12 -3.33 0.80
CA GLY A 35 -1.29 -4.18 1.66
C GLY A 35 -1.17 -5.62 1.16
N ALA A 36 -0.73 -6.54 2.03
CA ALA A 36 -0.58 -7.95 1.70
C ALA A 36 -1.94 -8.63 1.48
N GLY A 37 -2.11 -9.28 0.35
CA GLY A 37 -3.25 -10.13 0.00
C GLY A 37 -4.30 -9.50 -0.92
N PRO A 38 -4.92 -8.34 -0.62
CA PRO A 38 -6.01 -7.80 -1.43
C PRO A 38 -5.65 -7.54 -2.90
N HIS A 39 -6.68 -7.64 -3.73
CA HIS A 39 -6.69 -7.24 -5.13
C HIS A 39 -8.02 -6.53 -5.45
N ARG A 40 -8.15 -5.86 -6.59
CA ARG A 40 -9.33 -5.06 -6.98
C ARG A 40 -10.66 -5.80 -6.80
N GLY A 41 -10.70 -7.09 -7.13
CA GLY A 41 -11.91 -7.90 -7.02
C GLY A 41 -12.33 -8.22 -5.58
N SER A 42 -11.43 -8.14 -4.61
CA SER A 42 -11.69 -8.42 -3.19
C SER A 42 -11.73 -7.17 -2.31
N ASP A 43 -11.12 -6.05 -2.74
CA ASP A 43 -11.04 -4.80 -1.98
C ASP A 43 -12.14 -3.82 -2.40
N GLN A 44 -13.32 -3.99 -1.81
CA GLN A 44 -14.46 -3.11 -2.05
C GLN A 44 -14.29 -1.74 -1.39
N VAL A 45 -13.56 -1.65 -0.29
CA VAL A 45 -13.34 -0.40 0.47
C VAL A 45 -12.51 0.56 -0.36
N THR A 46 -11.39 0.11 -0.93
CA THR A 46 -10.56 0.92 -1.83
C THR A 46 -11.31 1.32 -3.11
N THR A 47 -12.04 0.38 -3.72
CA THR A 47 -12.83 0.66 -4.93
C THR A 47 -13.91 1.72 -4.68
N GLU A 48 -14.64 1.63 -3.55
CA GLU A 48 -15.64 2.64 -3.18
C GLU A 48 -15.00 3.98 -2.86
N THR A 49 -13.85 4.00 -2.19
CA THR A 49 -13.07 5.23 -1.92
C THR A 49 -12.68 5.91 -3.23
N ALA A 50 -12.18 5.15 -4.21
CA ALA A 50 -11.80 5.67 -5.52
C ALA A 50 -12.98 6.27 -6.28
N ARG A 51 -14.16 5.64 -6.20
CA ARG A 51 -15.40 6.16 -6.79
C ARG A 51 -15.82 7.48 -6.14
N LEU A 52 -15.83 7.55 -4.80
CA LEU A 52 -16.17 8.75 -4.05
C LEU A 52 -15.16 9.88 -4.31
N LEU A 53 -13.88 9.54 -4.48
CA LEU A 53 -12.83 10.49 -4.79
C LEU A 53 -13.04 11.11 -6.19
N ALA A 54 -13.46 10.31 -7.18
CA ALA A 54 -13.84 10.79 -8.51
C ALA A 54 -15.02 11.75 -8.45
N ASP A 55 -16.03 11.50 -7.59
CA ASP A 55 -17.14 12.43 -7.33
C ASP A 55 -16.67 13.75 -6.71
N LEU A 56 -15.53 13.78 -6.02
CA LEU A 56 -14.89 14.97 -5.47
C LEU A 56 -13.94 15.68 -6.46
N GLY A 57 -13.88 15.22 -7.70
CA GLY A 57 -13.08 15.81 -8.77
C GLY A 57 -11.62 15.33 -8.84
N VAL A 58 -11.24 14.30 -8.07
CA VAL A 58 -9.88 13.76 -8.05
C VAL A 58 -9.84 12.40 -8.74
N PRO A 59 -9.11 12.25 -9.87
CA PRO A 59 -8.96 10.96 -10.52
C PRO A 59 -8.10 10.01 -9.71
N SER A 60 -8.31 8.71 -9.88
CA SER A 60 -7.51 7.71 -9.19
C SER A 60 -7.35 6.41 -9.97
N VAL A 61 -6.36 5.63 -9.56
CA VAL A 61 -6.03 4.31 -10.12
C VAL A 61 -6.04 3.28 -8.99
N VAL A 62 -6.82 2.22 -9.18
CA VAL A 62 -6.80 1.01 -8.35
C VAL A 62 -6.25 -0.12 -9.20
N HIS A 63 -5.23 -0.83 -8.72
CA HIS A 63 -4.56 -1.87 -9.50
C HIS A 63 -4.47 -3.19 -8.73
N ASP A 64 -4.33 -4.26 -9.48
CA ASP A 64 -3.88 -5.54 -8.94
C ASP A 64 -2.36 -5.51 -8.89
N ARG A 65 -1.78 -5.64 -7.71
CA ARG A 65 -0.34 -5.70 -7.52
C ARG A 65 0.25 -6.91 -8.25
N VAL A 66 1.54 -6.87 -8.54
CA VAL A 66 2.25 -7.94 -9.27
C VAL A 66 2.01 -9.30 -8.60
N GLY A 67 1.54 -10.27 -9.37
CA GLY A 67 1.19 -11.61 -8.91
C GLY A 67 -0.17 -11.76 -8.24
N ARG A 68 -1.05 -10.73 -8.32
CA ARG A 68 -2.39 -10.75 -7.71
C ARG A 68 -3.48 -10.52 -8.76
N GLY A 69 -4.69 -11.03 -8.47
CA GLY A 69 -5.86 -10.79 -9.31
C GLY A 69 -5.62 -11.07 -10.78
N GLU A 70 -5.81 -10.04 -11.61
CA GLU A 70 -5.60 -10.09 -13.07
C GLU A 70 -4.18 -9.63 -13.50
N SER A 71 -3.23 -9.55 -12.56
CA SER A 71 -1.81 -9.24 -12.77
C SER A 71 -0.94 -10.48 -12.52
N PRO A 72 -1.03 -11.54 -13.35
CA PRO A 72 -0.28 -12.77 -13.13
C PRO A 72 1.22 -12.51 -13.26
N ALA A 73 2.00 -13.14 -12.40
CA ALA A 73 3.45 -13.09 -12.44
C ALA A 73 4.07 -14.36 -11.86
N ASP A 74 5.22 -14.76 -12.39
CA ASP A 74 5.99 -15.86 -11.86
C ASP A 74 6.84 -15.40 -10.66
N ALA A 75 6.91 -16.24 -9.64
CA ALA A 75 7.82 -16.04 -8.51
C ALA A 75 9.29 -16.26 -8.93
N PRO A 76 10.25 -15.63 -8.26
CA PRO A 76 10.08 -14.72 -7.12
C PRO A 76 9.58 -13.33 -7.53
N ILE A 77 8.76 -12.73 -6.67
CA ILE A 77 8.28 -11.36 -6.83
C ILE A 77 8.96 -10.49 -5.78
N HIS A 78 9.83 -9.59 -6.23
CA HIS A 78 10.63 -8.70 -5.38
C HIS A 78 10.10 -7.26 -5.42
N LEU A 79 10.55 -6.42 -4.48
CA LEU A 79 10.14 -5.02 -4.35
C LEU A 79 10.40 -4.20 -5.63
N ASP A 80 11.49 -4.46 -6.33
CA ASP A 80 11.84 -3.77 -7.58
C ASP A 80 10.79 -3.95 -8.68
N ARG A 81 10.14 -5.13 -8.76
CA ARG A 81 9.04 -5.37 -9.72
C ARG A 81 7.80 -4.56 -9.36
N GLU A 82 7.50 -4.43 -8.06
CA GLU A 82 6.40 -3.60 -7.58
C GLU A 82 6.67 -2.11 -7.82
N LEU A 83 7.91 -1.65 -7.58
CA LEU A 83 8.31 -0.28 -7.89
C LEU A 83 8.24 0.02 -9.40
N ALA A 84 8.61 -0.94 -10.26
CA ALA A 84 8.43 -0.82 -11.70
C ALA A 84 6.94 -0.74 -12.11
N ALA A 85 6.06 -1.45 -11.41
CA ALA A 85 4.62 -1.35 -11.62
C ALA A 85 4.09 0.03 -11.22
N LEU A 86 4.48 0.55 -10.06
CA LEU A 86 4.12 1.90 -9.62
C LEU A 86 4.62 2.97 -10.58
N ALA A 87 5.86 2.86 -11.09
CA ALA A 87 6.39 3.79 -12.09
C ALA A 87 5.51 3.84 -13.35
N ALA A 88 5.11 2.68 -13.87
CA ALA A 88 4.26 2.58 -15.06
C ALA A 88 2.83 3.10 -14.80
N LEU A 89 2.28 2.86 -13.61
CA LEU A 89 0.96 3.37 -13.21
C LEU A 89 0.98 4.90 -13.06
N ILE A 90 2.02 5.46 -12.44
CA ILE A 90 2.20 6.92 -12.29
C ILE A 90 2.31 7.57 -13.67
N GLU A 91 3.08 6.98 -14.60
CA GLU A 91 3.18 7.49 -15.97
C GLU A 91 1.81 7.48 -16.67
N THR A 92 1.05 6.39 -16.54
CA THR A 92 -0.29 6.26 -17.11
C THR A 92 -1.29 7.24 -16.47
N ALA A 93 -1.10 7.57 -15.20
CA ALA A 93 -1.93 8.53 -14.47
C ALA A 93 -1.62 10.01 -14.79
N GLY A 94 -0.57 10.30 -15.59
CA GLY A 94 -0.21 11.67 -15.99
C GLY A 94 1.20 12.10 -15.57
N GLY A 95 2.07 11.14 -15.22
CA GLY A 95 3.49 11.38 -14.95
C GLY A 95 3.83 11.80 -13.52
N ARG A 96 2.83 12.04 -12.67
CA ARG A 96 2.98 12.31 -11.23
C ARG A 96 1.76 11.82 -10.47
N ALA A 97 1.89 11.41 -9.21
CA ALA A 97 0.76 10.93 -8.42
C ALA A 97 0.96 11.13 -6.91
N ILE A 98 -0.17 11.14 -6.20
CA ILE A 98 -0.22 10.87 -4.77
C ILE A 98 -0.29 9.36 -4.60
N LEU A 99 0.52 8.77 -3.71
CA LEU A 99 0.36 7.37 -3.35
C LEU A 99 -0.44 7.23 -2.06
N CYS A 100 -1.50 6.42 -2.11
CA CYS A 100 -2.27 6.04 -0.94
C CYS A 100 -1.91 4.59 -0.57
N GLY A 101 -1.07 4.41 0.43
CA GLY A 101 -0.64 3.10 0.93
C GLY A 101 -1.55 2.58 2.05
N HIS A 102 -1.83 1.29 2.03
CA HIS A 102 -2.55 0.57 3.07
C HIS A 102 -1.64 -0.50 3.67
N SER A 103 -1.50 -0.54 5.01
CA SER A 103 -0.69 -1.57 5.68
C SER A 103 0.76 -1.60 5.14
N SER A 104 1.28 -2.76 4.74
CA SER A 104 2.58 -2.89 4.06
C SER A 104 2.70 -2.09 2.75
N GLY A 105 1.57 -1.76 2.10
CA GLY A 105 1.55 -0.82 0.98
C GLY A 105 2.07 0.57 1.33
N CYS A 106 2.04 0.97 2.61
CA CYS A 106 2.64 2.20 3.10
C CYS A 106 4.16 2.20 2.91
N THR A 107 4.82 1.10 3.27
CA THR A 107 6.28 0.99 3.14
C THR A 107 6.72 0.87 1.69
N ILE A 108 5.91 0.25 0.83
CA ILE A 108 6.12 0.24 -0.63
C ILE A 108 6.01 1.67 -1.19
N ALA A 109 4.99 2.43 -0.78
CA ALA A 109 4.80 3.82 -1.21
C ALA A 109 5.94 4.74 -0.72
N LEU A 110 6.41 4.54 0.52
CA LEU A 110 7.60 5.23 1.04
C LEU A 110 8.86 4.87 0.24
N ALA A 111 9.07 3.58 -0.07
CA ALA A 111 10.20 3.14 -0.87
C ALA A 111 10.16 3.73 -2.29
N ALA A 112 8.98 3.83 -2.89
CA ALA A 112 8.77 4.46 -4.19
C ALA A 112 9.16 5.94 -4.17
N ALA A 113 8.71 6.69 -3.17
CA ALA A 113 9.00 8.13 -3.04
C ALA A 113 10.48 8.39 -2.75
N VAL A 114 11.09 7.67 -1.80
CA VAL A 114 12.52 7.76 -1.47
C VAL A 114 13.39 7.30 -2.65
N GLY A 115 12.92 6.31 -3.42
CA GLY A 115 13.55 5.82 -4.64
C GLY A 115 13.47 6.78 -5.83
N GLY A 116 12.82 7.94 -5.69
CA GLY A 116 12.75 9.01 -6.69
C GLY A 116 11.67 8.83 -7.75
N LEU A 117 10.67 7.99 -7.54
CA LEU A 117 9.48 8.01 -8.39
C LEU A 117 8.75 9.36 -8.24
N PRO A 118 8.05 9.84 -9.28
CA PRO A 118 7.42 11.17 -9.25
C PRO A 118 6.15 11.19 -8.38
N VAL A 119 6.37 10.94 -7.08
CA VAL A 119 5.37 10.99 -6.02
C VAL A 119 5.29 12.40 -5.47
N THR A 120 4.11 13.00 -5.46
CA THR A 120 3.90 14.39 -5.03
C THR A 120 3.41 14.50 -3.59
N ALA A 121 2.80 13.45 -3.05
CA ALA A 121 2.40 13.34 -1.65
C ALA A 121 2.15 11.88 -1.28
N LEU A 122 2.08 11.60 0.02
CA LEU A 122 1.77 10.29 0.58
C LEU A 122 0.59 10.37 1.54
N ALA A 123 -0.35 9.44 1.40
CA ALA A 123 -1.35 9.10 2.41
C ALA A 123 -1.10 7.65 2.85
N LEU A 124 -0.80 7.44 4.13
CA LEU A 124 -0.32 6.16 4.64
C LEU A 124 -1.27 5.67 5.74
N TRP A 125 -2.05 4.65 5.45
CA TRP A 125 -3.01 4.06 6.37
C TRP A 125 -2.42 2.88 7.12
N GLU A 126 -2.29 3.03 8.45
CA GLU A 126 -1.91 1.97 9.39
C GLU A 126 -0.66 1.19 8.94
N ALA A 127 0.45 1.92 8.74
CA ALA A 127 1.74 1.35 8.43
C ALA A 127 2.23 0.46 9.60
N PRO A 128 2.50 -0.84 9.39
CA PRO A 128 2.87 -1.76 10.47
C PRO A 128 4.37 -1.65 10.79
N LEU A 129 4.78 -0.54 11.40
CA LEU A 129 6.16 -0.23 11.77
C LEU A 129 6.34 -0.26 13.30
N GLY A 130 7.59 -0.34 13.76
CA GLY A 130 7.95 -0.27 15.18
C GLY A 130 8.44 -1.58 15.77
N GLN A 131 8.59 -2.64 14.99
CA GLN A 131 9.16 -3.93 15.43
C GLN A 131 10.68 -3.87 15.57
N GLY A 132 11.34 -3.01 14.79
CA GLY A 132 12.79 -2.87 14.75
C GLY A 132 13.47 -3.78 13.74
N ALA A 133 14.70 -3.41 13.36
CA ALA A 133 15.43 -3.97 12.23
C ALA A 133 15.69 -5.48 12.32
N GLU A 134 16.12 -5.99 13.47
CA GLU A 134 16.47 -7.42 13.60
C GLU A 134 15.22 -8.32 13.64
N PRO A 135 14.19 -8.05 14.47
CA PRO A 135 12.97 -8.85 14.45
C PRO A 135 12.29 -8.89 13.08
N THR A 136 12.16 -7.75 12.40
CA THR A 136 11.55 -7.67 11.07
C THR A 136 12.34 -8.47 10.03
N ARG A 137 13.68 -8.40 10.07
CA ARG A 137 14.53 -9.17 9.16
C ARG A 137 14.39 -10.67 9.40
N ASP A 138 14.39 -11.10 10.66
CA ASP A 138 14.28 -12.52 11.03
C ASP A 138 12.90 -13.08 10.67
N TRP A 139 11.85 -12.33 10.93
CA TRP A 139 10.49 -12.64 10.52
C TRP A 139 10.38 -12.82 9.00
N TRP A 140 10.88 -11.85 8.23
CA TRP A 140 10.83 -11.94 6.77
C TRP A 140 11.70 -13.07 6.22
N ALA A 141 12.89 -13.31 6.78
CA ALA A 141 13.76 -14.41 6.36
C ALA A 141 13.09 -15.79 6.55
N ARG A 142 12.34 -15.99 7.64
CA ARG A 142 11.56 -17.23 7.88
C ARG A 142 10.43 -17.36 6.86
N THR A 143 9.65 -16.31 6.65
CA THR A 143 8.54 -16.27 5.69
C THR A 143 9.03 -16.54 4.27
N ALA A 144 10.07 -15.82 3.81
CA ALA A 144 10.64 -15.99 2.48
C ALA A 144 11.20 -17.41 2.24
N LYS A 145 11.83 -18.01 3.25
CA LYS A 145 12.31 -19.39 3.20
C LYS A 145 11.15 -20.39 3.00
N GLN A 146 10.03 -20.19 3.69
CA GLN A 146 8.84 -21.02 3.56
C GLN A 146 8.20 -20.86 2.17
N ILE A 147 8.09 -19.63 1.66
CA ILE A 147 7.62 -19.36 0.29
C ILE A 147 8.50 -20.10 -0.72
N ALA A 148 9.81 -19.98 -0.62
CA ALA A 148 10.76 -20.64 -1.52
C ALA A 148 10.71 -22.18 -1.44
N ALA A 149 10.36 -22.73 -0.28
CA ALA A 149 10.18 -24.17 -0.07
C ALA A 149 8.80 -24.68 -0.54
N GLY A 150 7.88 -23.78 -0.93
CA GLY A 150 6.49 -24.12 -1.29
C GLY A 150 5.58 -24.38 -0.09
N ASP A 151 6.03 -24.11 1.13
CA ASP A 151 5.24 -24.18 2.36
C ASP A 151 4.41 -22.87 2.51
N ARG A 152 3.36 -22.78 1.71
CA ARG A 152 2.54 -21.57 1.64
C ARG A 152 1.69 -21.33 2.88
N GLU A 153 1.15 -22.40 3.48
CA GLU A 153 0.39 -22.30 4.73
C GLU A 153 1.26 -21.87 5.90
N GLY A 154 2.45 -22.46 6.02
CA GLY A 154 3.44 -22.06 7.00
C GLY A 154 3.90 -20.62 6.79
N ALA A 155 4.10 -20.19 5.55
CA ALA A 155 4.48 -18.82 5.22
C ALA A 155 3.37 -17.81 5.60
N LEU A 156 2.10 -18.13 5.33
CA LEU A 156 0.97 -17.29 5.76
C LEU A 156 0.90 -17.21 7.28
N ALA A 157 1.02 -18.32 7.98
CA ALA A 157 1.00 -18.35 9.45
C ALA A 157 2.15 -17.53 10.05
N THR A 158 3.36 -17.64 9.50
CA THR A 158 4.51 -16.83 9.93
C THR A 158 4.32 -15.35 9.59
N TYR A 159 3.77 -15.03 8.41
CA TYR A 159 3.49 -13.65 8.02
C TYR A 159 2.52 -12.96 8.99
N MET A 160 1.54 -13.71 9.51
CA MET A 160 0.51 -13.21 10.41
C MET A 160 0.82 -13.41 11.90
N GLU A 161 2.02 -13.89 12.28
CA GLU A 161 2.30 -14.31 13.67
C GLU A 161 2.17 -13.19 14.72
N ASP A 162 2.42 -11.93 14.30
CA ASP A 162 2.30 -10.75 15.18
C ASP A 162 0.90 -10.10 15.14
N MET A 163 -0.01 -10.65 14.32
CA MET A 163 -1.41 -10.21 14.29
C MET A 163 -2.20 -10.97 15.39
N PRO A 164 -3.35 -10.42 15.86
CA PRO A 164 -4.24 -11.18 16.73
C PRO A 164 -4.59 -12.54 16.14
N ALA A 165 -4.50 -13.61 16.95
CA ALA A 165 -4.65 -14.99 16.47
C ALA A 165 -5.99 -15.25 15.78
N GLU A 166 -7.04 -14.52 16.16
CA GLU A 166 -8.37 -14.57 15.55
C GLU A 166 -8.38 -14.23 14.07
N PHE A 167 -7.42 -13.42 13.56
CA PHE A 167 -7.33 -13.10 12.14
C PHE A 167 -6.89 -14.30 11.31
N LEU A 168 -5.90 -15.05 11.78
CA LEU A 168 -5.48 -16.28 11.11
C LEU A 168 -6.57 -17.35 11.16
N GLU A 169 -7.25 -17.49 12.30
CA GLU A 169 -8.36 -18.44 12.44
C GLU A 169 -9.56 -18.04 11.58
N ALA A 170 -9.87 -16.74 11.50
CA ALA A 170 -10.90 -16.24 10.59
C ALA A 170 -10.53 -16.48 9.11
N ALA A 171 -9.28 -16.23 8.73
CA ALA A 171 -8.79 -16.53 7.39
C ALA A 171 -8.92 -18.03 7.06
N LYS A 172 -8.52 -18.93 7.96
CA LYS A 172 -8.68 -20.39 7.79
C LYS A 172 -10.12 -20.84 7.65
N ALA A 173 -11.07 -20.15 8.30
CA ALA A 173 -12.48 -20.45 8.22
C ALA A 173 -13.18 -19.88 6.98
N ALA A 174 -12.52 -18.96 6.26
CA ALA A 174 -13.07 -18.31 5.08
C ALA A 174 -13.11 -19.25 3.87
N PRO A 175 -14.16 -19.19 3.02
CA PRO A 175 -14.26 -20.05 1.83
C PRO A 175 -13.13 -19.86 0.81
N ASP A 176 -12.49 -18.68 0.82
CA ASP A 176 -11.39 -18.27 -0.07
C ASP A 176 -10.00 -18.52 0.53
N TYR A 177 -9.90 -19.21 1.68
CA TYR A 177 -8.61 -19.55 2.30
C TYR A 177 -7.60 -20.17 1.32
N PRO A 178 -7.97 -21.11 0.42
CA PRO A 178 -7.03 -21.63 -0.56
C PRO A 178 -6.45 -20.56 -1.49
N ALA A 179 -7.24 -19.54 -1.84
CA ALA A 179 -6.77 -18.41 -2.65
C ALA A 179 -5.85 -17.49 -1.84
N THR A 180 -6.16 -17.25 -0.57
CA THR A 180 -5.30 -16.50 0.36
C THR A 180 -3.94 -17.18 0.52
N VAL A 181 -3.91 -18.50 0.73
CA VAL A 181 -2.67 -19.30 0.79
C VAL A 181 -1.91 -19.24 -0.53
N ALA A 182 -2.60 -19.31 -1.66
CA ALA A 182 -1.95 -19.21 -2.97
C ALA A 182 -1.31 -17.83 -3.22
N ALA A 183 -1.92 -16.76 -2.70
CA ALA A 183 -1.45 -15.38 -2.88
C ALA A 183 -0.13 -15.07 -2.14
N VAL A 184 0.27 -15.87 -1.15
CA VAL A 184 1.49 -15.65 -0.34
C VAL A 184 2.75 -15.52 -1.19
N VAL A 185 2.80 -16.12 -2.37
CA VAL A 185 3.92 -15.98 -3.31
C VAL A 185 4.15 -14.54 -3.76
N SER A 186 3.14 -13.66 -3.64
CA SER A 186 3.20 -12.24 -3.98
C SER A 186 3.59 -11.33 -2.79
N TYR A 187 3.94 -11.89 -1.62
CA TYR A 187 4.26 -11.11 -0.41
C TYR A 187 5.73 -10.63 -0.35
N GLY A 188 6.53 -10.95 -1.38
CA GLY A 188 7.91 -10.47 -1.45
C GLY A 188 8.06 -8.97 -1.25
N PRO A 189 7.38 -8.13 -2.06
CA PRO A 189 7.43 -6.68 -1.91
C PRO A 189 7.00 -6.18 -0.53
N ASP A 190 6.01 -6.82 0.09
CA ASP A 190 5.52 -6.47 1.44
C ASP A 190 6.60 -6.68 2.50
N GLY A 191 7.20 -7.87 2.54
CA GLY A 191 8.25 -8.18 3.51
C GLY A 191 9.54 -7.40 3.26
N GLU A 192 9.97 -7.26 2.00
CA GLU A 192 11.18 -6.53 1.64
C GLU A 192 11.06 -5.04 1.95
N SER A 193 9.91 -4.42 1.70
CA SER A 193 9.69 -3.01 2.02
C SER A 193 9.60 -2.76 3.53
N LEU A 194 9.05 -3.69 4.31
CA LEU A 194 9.07 -3.62 5.78
C LEU A 194 10.50 -3.73 6.32
N VAL A 195 11.29 -4.68 5.83
CA VAL A 195 12.71 -4.81 6.19
C VAL A 195 13.48 -3.53 5.84
N TRP A 196 13.22 -2.94 4.67
CA TRP A 196 13.82 -1.68 4.26
C TRP A 196 13.42 -0.54 5.20
N ALA A 197 12.14 -0.40 5.53
CA ALA A 197 11.63 0.68 6.38
C ALA A 197 12.15 0.60 7.82
N GLU A 198 12.38 -0.60 8.34
CA GLU A 198 12.93 -0.86 9.67
C GLU A 198 14.47 -0.94 9.71
N SER A 199 15.16 -0.80 8.56
CA SER A 199 16.61 -0.97 8.47
C SER A 199 17.43 0.08 9.21
N GLN A 200 16.84 1.26 9.45
CA GLN A 200 17.44 2.39 10.16
C GLN A 200 16.33 3.31 10.71
N PRO A 201 16.65 4.27 11.61
CA PRO A 201 15.65 5.22 12.09
C PRO A 201 14.95 5.96 10.94
N LEU A 202 13.62 6.10 11.02
CA LEU A 202 12.81 6.78 9.98
C LEU A 202 13.31 8.20 9.69
N SER A 203 13.78 8.94 10.71
CA SER A 203 14.38 10.27 10.54
C SER A 203 15.65 10.30 9.69
N VAL A 204 16.32 9.16 9.53
CA VAL A 204 17.47 9.01 8.64
C VAL A 204 17.01 8.55 7.27
N LEU A 205 16.08 7.58 7.23
CA LEU A 205 15.57 6.98 6.02
C LEU A 205 14.79 7.98 5.16
N LEU A 206 13.99 8.85 5.80
CA LEU A 206 13.06 9.79 5.15
C LEU A 206 13.55 11.24 5.12
N ARG A 207 14.80 11.52 5.56
CA ARG A 207 15.34 12.87 5.73
C ARG A 207 15.30 13.75 4.48
N ASP A 208 15.39 13.15 3.30
CA ASP A 208 15.44 13.86 2.02
C ASP A 208 14.05 13.88 1.32
N LEU A 209 13.00 13.42 2.02
CA LEU A 209 11.63 13.37 1.50
C LEU A 209 10.94 14.73 1.75
N ASP A 210 10.90 15.57 0.74
CA ASP A 210 10.30 16.92 0.79
C ASP A 210 8.96 16.97 0.04
N ILE A 211 8.01 16.12 0.48
CA ILE A 211 6.63 16.09 -0.03
C ILE A 211 5.64 16.00 1.15
N PRO A 212 4.40 16.47 0.98
CA PRO A 212 3.37 16.30 2.00
C PRO A 212 3.14 14.83 2.36
N VAL A 213 3.14 14.52 3.66
CA VAL A 213 2.84 13.16 4.17
C VAL A 213 1.72 13.24 5.21
N VAL A 214 0.72 12.39 5.03
CA VAL A 214 -0.36 12.15 5.99
C VAL A 214 -0.28 10.69 6.42
N ALA A 215 0.08 10.45 7.68
CA ALA A 215 -0.01 9.13 8.30
C ALA A 215 -1.34 9.03 9.05
N ALA A 216 -2.17 8.08 8.69
CA ALA A 216 -3.54 7.95 9.18
C ALA A 216 -3.75 6.62 9.91
N VAL A 217 -4.56 6.67 10.96
CA VAL A 217 -5.02 5.48 11.70
C VAL A 217 -6.53 5.53 11.88
N GLY A 218 -7.14 4.37 12.06
CA GLY A 218 -8.56 4.26 12.37
C GLY A 218 -8.90 4.75 13.78
N ALA A 219 -10.16 5.18 13.97
CA ALA A 219 -10.68 5.49 15.29
C ALA A 219 -10.64 4.28 16.23
N GLU A 220 -10.80 3.08 15.67
CA GLU A 220 -10.56 1.80 16.32
C GLU A 220 -9.40 1.10 15.59
N THR A 221 -8.23 1.02 16.22
CA THR A 221 -7.01 0.50 15.59
C THR A 221 -6.24 -0.45 16.50
N PHE A 222 -5.22 -1.11 15.94
CA PHE A 222 -4.34 -1.99 16.70
C PHE A 222 -3.29 -1.23 17.49
N PRO A 223 -2.83 -1.80 18.63
CA PRO A 223 -1.68 -1.26 19.35
C PRO A 223 -0.47 -1.09 18.43
N GLY A 224 0.28 0.01 18.61
CA GLY A 224 1.46 0.34 17.81
C GLY A 224 1.18 1.13 16.52
N MET A 225 -0.04 1.09 15.97
CA MET A 225 -0.37 1.86 14.76
C MET A 225 -0.34 3.38 14.97
N PRO A 226 -0.88 3.94 16.06
CA PRO A 226 -0.74 5.37 16.37
C PRO A 226 0.71 5.81 16.53
N GLU A 227 1.51 5.04 17.24
CA GLU A 227 2.94 5.32 17.45
C GLU A 227 3.72 5.29 16.12
N ALA A 228 3.39 4.36 15.22
CA ALA A 228 3.98 4.29 13.89
C ALA A 228 3.59 5.51 13.03
N ALA A 229 2.32 5.93 13.08
CA ALA A 229 1.86 7.12 12.37
C ALA A 229 2.54 8.40 12.88
N ASP A 230 2.68 8.54 14.20
CA ASP A 230 3.38 9.67 14.82
C ASP A 230 4.87 9.68 14.45
N ALA A 231 5.52 8.52 14.41
CA ALA A 231 6.92 8.39 14.03
C ALA A 231 7.16 8.77 12.55
N ILE A 232 6.27 8.37 11.64
CA ILE A 232 6.32 8.78 10.23
C ILE A 232 6.13 10.29 10.12
N ALA A 233 5.11 10.84 10.77
CA ALA A 233 4.82 12.27 10.74
C ALA A 233 6.01 13.10 11.25
N ALA A 234 6.62 12.68 12.36
CA ALA A 234 7.79 13.35 12.93
C ALA A 234 9.04 13.25 12.02
N ALA A 235 9.18 12.17 11.25
CA ALA A 235 10.33 11.96 10.35
C ALA A 235 10.22 12.71 9.03
N THR A 236 9.03 13.19 8.66
CA THR A 236 8.73 13.81 7.35
C THR A 236 8.19 15.23 7.45
N ASP A 237 8.16 15.82 8.65
CA ASP A 237 7.41 17.07 8.94
C ASP A 237 5.94 17.00 8.46
N GLY A 238 5.40 15.77 8.43
CA GLY A 238 4.05 15.45 7.99
C GLY A 238 3.01 15.58 9.10
N ARG A 239 1.86 14.95 8.91
CA ARG A 239 0.77 14.92 9.89
C ARG A 239 0.38 13.50 10.23
N SER A 240 0.18 13.22 11.53
CA SER A 240 -0.54 12.05 12.03
C SER A 240 -2.00 12.44 12.28
N ILE A 241 -2.94 11.65 11.79
CA ILE A 241 -4.37 11.93 11.91
C ILE A 241 -5.16 10.66 12.25
N VAL A 242 -6.28 10.87 12.94
CA VAL A 242 -7.30 9.83 13.12
C VAL A 242 -8.40 10.04 12.09
N VAL A 243 -8.78 8.98 11.38
CA VAL A 243 -9.83 8.98 10.35
C VAL A 243 -10.88 7.94 10.77
N ASP A 244 -12.13 8.17 10.42
CA ASP A 244 -13.19 7.18 10.66
C ASP A 244 -12.82 5.86 10.00
N GLY A 245 -12.89 4.79 10.76
CA GLY A 245 -12.49 3.44 10.36
C GLY A 245 -12.24 2.56 11.56
N ALA A 246 -12.22 1.26 11.33
CA ALA A 246 -12.04 0.27 12.39
C ALA A 246 -11.31 -0.96 11.89
N TRP A 247 -10.47 -1.52 12.75
CA TRP A 247 -9.85 -2.84 12.54
C TRP A 247 -9.15 -2.99 11.18
N HIS A 248 -8.28 -2.02 10.89
CA HIS A 248 -7.46 -1.97 9.68
C HIS A 248 -8.20 -1.57 8.39
N SER A 249 -9.47 -1.13 8.50
CA SER A 249 -10.26 -0.68 7.36
C SER A 249 -10.73 0.76 7.57
N TRP A 250 -10.48 1.64 6.62
CA TRP A 250 -11.00 3.02 6.66
C TRP A 250 -12.47 3.10 6.24
N GLU A 251 -13.15 4.15 6.65
CA GLU A 251 -14.45 4.52 6.09
C GLU A 251 -14.23 5.23 4.75
N PRO A 252 -14.83 4.73 3.64
CA PRO A 252 -14.50 5.20 2.28
C PRO A 252 -14.66 6.71 2.07
N ARG A 253 -15.74 7.31 2.60
CA ARG A 253 -16.01 8.75 2.45
C ARG A 253 -15.02 9.60 3.23
N ALA A 254 -14.67 9.19 4.43
CA ALA A 254 -13.70 9.89 5.26
C ALA A 254 -12.31 9.90 4.60
N MET A 255 -11.86 8.74 4.10
CA MET A 255 -10.59 8.64 3.38
C MET A 255 -10.60 9.41 2.06
N ALA A 256 -11.69 9.36 1.28
CA ALA A 256 -11.82 10.15 0.07
C ALA A 256 -11.70 11.65 0.34
N SER A 257 -12.25 12.15 1.46
CA SER A 257 -12.10 13.54 1.88
C SER A 257 -10.65 13.90 2.20
N VAL A 258 -9.94 13.06 2.92
CA VAL A 258 -8.51 13.25 3.23
C VAL A 258 -7.66 13.32 1.96
N LEU A 259 -7.91 12.40 1.02
CA LEU A 259 -7.18 12.36 -0.25
C LEU A 259 -7.51 13.56 -1.15
N ALA A 260 -8.76 14.01 -1.17
CA ALA A 260 -9.15 15.19 -1.92
C ALA A 260 -8.51 16.48 -1.36
N ASP A 261 -8.41 16.60 -0.04
CA ASP A 261 -7.70 17.72 0.61
C ASP A 261 -6.20 17.69 0.29
N LEU A 262 -5.59 16.50 0.31
CA LEU A 262 -4.19 16.33 -0.04
C LEU A 262 -3.92 16.67 -1.51
N ALA A 263 -4.81 16.29 -2.43
CA ALA A 263 -4.72 16.62 -3.84
C ALA A 263 -4.77 18.15 -4.10
N ARG A 264 -5.61 18.87 -3.37
CA ARG A 264 -5.69 20.35 -3.47
C ARG A 264 -4.39 21.03 -3.01
N VAL A 265 -3.81 20.56 -1.89
CA VAL A 265 -2.54 21.12 -1.37
C VAL A 265 -1.38 20.87 -2.33
N THR A 266 -1.40 19.77 -3.08
CA THR A 266 -0.35 19.43 -4.06
C THR A 266 -0.51 20.13 -5.40
N ALA A 267 -1.71 20.56 -5.77
CA ALA A 267 -1.97 21.34 -6.98
C ALA A 267 -1.43 22.79 -6.91
N GLU A 268 -1.27 23.34 -5.69
CA GLU A 268 -0.81 24.71 -5.44
C GLU A 268 0.73 24.85 -5.43
N LYS A 269 1.47 23.73 -5.52
CA LYS A 269 2.94 23.70 -5.55
C LYS A 269 3.48 23.42 -6.96
#